data_651dd25ee9f1887a308e46f7a5dfc63c
#
_entry.id   651dd25ee9f1887a308e46f7a5dfc63c
#
_cell.length_a   1.000
_cell.length_b   1.000
_cell.length_c   1.000
_cell.angle_alpha   90.00
_cell.angle_beta   90.00
_cell.angle_gamma   90.00
#
_symmetry.space_group_name_H-M   'P 1'
#
loop_
_entity.id
_entity.type
_entity.pdbx_description
1 polymer ?
#
loop_
_entity_poly.entity_id
_entity_poly.type
_entity_poly.pdbx_seq_one_letter_code
_entity_poly.pdbx_strand_id
1 'polypeptide(L)' 'MTKYERPIRNWNEVPLAFDVYFAARLLGMSYDKLRRMIKRGDFPAKKIGGEWRVNKSDVMEILGCRPNDRIP' A
#
# COMPACT_ATOMS: atom_id res chain seq x y z
N MET A 1 17.93 4.04 -9.86
CA MET A 1 16.93 4.55 -8.91
C MET A 1 15.59 3.86 -9.11
N THR A 2 15.01 3.31 -8.07
CA THR A 2 13.72 2.64 -8.16
C THR A 2 12.59 3.64 -7.98
N LYS A 3 11.38 3.25 -8.44
CA LYS A 3 10.19 4.08 -8.26
C LYS A 3 9.84 4.31 -6.79
N TYR A 4 10.35 3.47 -5.88
CA TYR A 4 10.05 3.56 -4.45
C TYR A 4 10.95 4.53 -3.69
N GLU A 5 12.03 4.99 -4.30
CA GLU A 5 12.94 5.94 -3.67
C GLU A 5 12.42 7.36 -3.74
N ARG A 6 11.51 7.60 -4.65
CA ARG A 6 10.91 8.92 -4.83
C ARG A 6 9.87 9.18 -3.74
N PRO A 7 9.95 10.30 -3.03
CA PRO A 7 8.95 10.60 -2.02
C PRO A 7 7.57 10.83 -2.65
N ILE A 8 6.57 10.20 -2.07
CA ILE A 8 5.18 10.36 -2.50
C ILE A 8 4.51 11.29 -1.50
N ARG A 9 3.98 12.41 -1.98
CA ARG A 9 3.46 13.48 -1.12
C ARG A 9 1.94 13.52 -1.03
N ASN A 10 1.26 12.98 -2.03
CA ASN A 10 -0.20 12.99 -2.04
C ASN A 10 -0.73 11.75 -2.77
N TRP A 11 -2.01 11.48 -2.54
CA TRP A 11 -2.65 10.27 -3.05
C TRP A 11 -2.77 10.25 -4.58
N ASN A 12 -2.74 11.40 -5.23
CA ASN A 12 -2.80 11.45 -6.70
C ASN A 12 -1.57 10.79 -7.35
N GLU A 13 -0.46 10.73 -6.63
CA GLU A 13 0.78 10.11 -7.11
C GLU A 13 0.78 8.60 -6.92
N VAL A 14 -0.18 8.06 -6.17
CA VAL A 14 -0.25 6.63 -5.85
C VAL A 14 -1.06 5.92 -6.91
N PRO A 15 -0.54 4.83 -7.52
CA PRO A 15 -1.32 4.06 -8.49
C PRO A 15 -2.52 3.39 -7.81
N LEU A 16 -3.51 3.01 -8.61
CA LEU A 16 -4.74 2.39 -8.11
C LEU A 16 -4.49 1.05 -7.40
N ALA A 17 -3.46 0.33 -7.84
CA ALA A 17 -3.05 -0.92 -7.21
C ALA A 17 -1.53 -1.02 -7.22
N PHE A 18 -0.98 -1.69 -6.24
CA PHE A 18 0.47 -1.78 -6.08
C PHE A 18 0.85 -3.03 -5.30
N ASP A 19 2.14 -3.33 -5.26
CA ASP A 19 2.65 -4.50 -4.57
C ASP A 19 2.80 -4.26 -3.06
N VAL A 20 3.19 -5.31 -2.35
CA VAL A 20 3.33 -5.27 -0.89
C VAL A 20 4.46 -4.33 -0.45
N TYR A 21 5.54 -4.25 -1.21
CA TYR A 21 6.64 -3.34 -0.88
C TYR A 21 6.18 -1.90 -0.86
N PHE A 22 5.45 -1.51 -1.89
CA PHE A 22 4.92 -0.17 -1.99
C PHE A 22 3.92 0.11 -0.86
N ALA A 23 3.04 -0.84 -0.59
CA ALA A 23 2.06 -0.71 0.50
C ALA A 23 2.74 -0.55 1.86
N ALA A 24 3.77 -1.36 2.13
CA ALA A 24 4.52 -1.27 3.37
C ALA A 24 5.16 0.11 3.54
N ARG A 25 5.70 0.64 2.46
CA ARG A 25 6.30 1.97 2.47
C ARG A 25 5.27 3.05 2.79
N LEU A 26 4.08 2.98 2.17
CA LEU A 26 3.00 3.92 2.45
C LEU A 26 2.55 3.87 3.90
N LEU A 27 2.53 2.67 4.47
CA LEU A 27 2.05 2.44 5.83
C LEU A 27 3.14 2.62 6.90
N GLY A 28 4.39 2.79 6.48
CA GLY A 28 5.50 2.88 7.42
C GLY A 28 5.78 1.58 8.15
N MET A 29 5.53 0.44 7.50
CA MET A 29 5.70 -0.90 8.08
C MET A 29 6.81 -1.65 7.36
N SER A 30 7.34 -2.69 8.00
CA SER A 30 8.25 -3.60 7.32
C SER A 30 7.47 -4.48 6.34
N TYR A 31 8.13 -4.85 5.24
CA TYR A 31 7.56 -5.73 4.24
C TYR A 31 7.13 -7.08 4.84
N ASP A 32 8.00 -7.67 5.66
CA ASP A 32 7.72 -8.98 6.25
C ASP A 32 6.50 -8.95 7.16
N LYS A 33 6.36 -7.89 7.93
CA LYS A 33 5.21 -7.75 8.83
C LYS A 33 3.92 -7.62 8.02
N LEU A 34 3.91 -6.76 7.00
CA LEU A 34 2.72 -6.56 6.18
C LEU A 34 2.36 -7.83 5.43
N ARG A 35 3.35 -8.53 4.87
CA ARG A 35 3.13 -9.79 4.15
C ARG A 35 2.48 -10.84 5.06
N ARG A 36 2.94 -10.94 6.29
CA ARG A 36 2.34 -11.87 7.26
C ARG A 36 0.90 -11.51 7.58
N MET A 37 0.61 -10.22 7.73
CA MET A 37 -0.75 -9.76 7.97
C MET A 37 -1.67 -10.11 6.81
N ILE A 38 -1.20 -9.93 5.58
CA ILE A 38 -1.96 -10.27 4.38
C ILE A 38 -2.25 -11.77 4.35
N LYS A 39 -1.26 -12.60 4.63
CA LYS A 39 -1.43 -14.06 4.62
C LYS A 39 -2.42 -14.54 5.67
N ARG A 40 -2.50 -13.86 6.79
CA ARG A 40 -3.46 -14.20 7.86
C ARG A 40 -4.85 -13.63 7.61
N GLY A 41 -5.01 -12.79 6.59
CA GLY A 41 -6.27 -12.13 6.34
C GLY A 41 -6.53 -10.89 7.19
N ASP A 42 -5.49 -10.36 7.84
CA ASP A 42 -5.60 -9.17 8.68
C ASP A 42 -5.49 -7.87 7.89
N PHE A 43 -5.14 -7.95 6.61
CA PHE A 43 -5.00 -6.79 5.74
C PHE A 43 -5.57 -7.13 4.37
N PRO A 44 -6.39 -6.25 3.78
CA PRO A 44 -7.03 -6.52 2.49
C PRO A 44 -6.01 -6.53 1.36
N ALA A 45 -5.98 -7.62 0.62
CA ALA A 45 -5.15 -7.77 -0.57
C ALA A 45 -5.70 -8.89 -1.43
N LYS A 46 -5.35 -8.88 -2.72
CA LYS A 46 -5.74 -9.93 -3.65
C LYS A 46 -4.51 -10.54 -4.29
N LYS A 47 -4.52 -11.84 -4.44
CA LYS A 47 -3.44 -12.55 -5.11
C LYS A 47 -3.78 -12.65 -6.60
N ILE A 48 -2.99 -11.99 -7.42
CA ILE A 48 -3.20 -11.91 -8.86
C ILE A 48 -1.90 -12.35 -9.54
N GLY A 49 -1.98 -13.39 -10.35
CA GLY A 49 -0.81 -13.89 -11.06
C GLY A 49 0.32 -14.35 -10.16
N GLY A 50 0.00 -14.86 -8.97
CA GLY A 50 1.01 -15.31 -8.02
C GLY A 50 1.59 -14.22 -7.12
N GLU A 51 1.14 -12.98 -7.28
CA GLU A 51 1.62 -11.85 -6.48
C GLU A 51 0.48 -11.20 -5.71
N TRP A 52 0.78 -10.75 -4.50
CA TRP A 52 -0.18 -9.99 -3.71
C TRP A 52 -0.26 -8.56 -4.23
N ARG A 53 -1.49 -8.08 -4.45
CA ARG A 53 -1.77 -6.72 -4.87
C ARG A 53 -2.67 -6.04 -3.86
N VAL A 54 -2.34 -4.79 -3.55
CA VAL A 54 -3.09 -3.97 -2.60
C VAL A 54 -3.73 -2.81 -3.35
N ASN A 55 -4.99 -2.53 -3.05
CA ASN A 55 -5.71 -1.42 -3.68
C ASN A 55 -5.48 -0.13 -2.91
N LYS A 56 -5.31 0.96 -3.64
CA LYS A 56 -5.17 2.30 -3.08
C LYS A 56 -6.36 2.65 -2.18
N SER A 57 -7.58 2.35 -2.62
CA SER A 57 -8.78 2.67 -1.85
C SER A 57 -8.81 1.98 -0.49
N ASP A 58 -8.33 0.74 -0.43
CA ASP A 58 -8.28 -0.01 0.83
C ASP A 58 -7.31 0.62 1.83
N VAL A 59 -6.15 1.05 1.33
CA VAL A 59 -5.15 1.70 2.18
C VAL A 59 -5.68 3.04 2.69
N MET A 60 -6.31 3.81 1.83
CA MET A 60 -6.89 5.09 2.22
C MET A 60 -7.97 4.92 3.29
N GLU A 61 -8.81 3.91 3.14
CA GLU A 61 -9.85 3.61 4.10
C GLU A 61 -9.27 3.22 5.47
N ILE A 62 -8.26 2.36 5.47
CA ILE A 62 -7.60 1.93 6.70
C ILE A 62 -6.96 3.11 7.42
N LEU A 63 -6.33 4.01 6.68
CA LEU A 63 -5.68 5.19 7.25
C LEU A 63 -6.66 6.31 7.57
N GLY A 64 -7.92 6.19 7.12
CA GLY A 64 -8.89 7.25 7.30
C GLY A 64 -8.62 8.49 6.46
N CYS A 65 -7.91 8.33 5.34
CA CYS A 65 -7.52 9.44 4.48
C CYS A 65 -8.55 9.71 3.39
N ARG A 66 -8.65 10.97 2.99
CA ARG A 66 -9.43 11.40 1.82
C ARG A 66 -8.51 11.59 0.63
N PRO A 67 -9.05 11.59 -0.62
CA PRO A 67 -8.22 11.77 -1.81
C PRO A 67 -7.38 13.05 -1.81
N ASN A 68 -7.83 14.09 -1.13
CA ASN A 68 -7.11 15.37 -1.06
C ASN A 68 -6.16 15.48 0.13
N ASP A 69 -6.14 14.49 1.00
CA ASP A 69 -5.27 14.50 2.17
C ASP A 69 -3.83 14.21 1.77
N ARG A 70 -2.91 14.71 2.58
CA ARG A 70 -1.52 14.35 2.42
C ARG A 70 -1.29 12.95 2.96
N ILE A 71 -0.33 12.27 2.37
CA ILE A 71 0.10 10.97 2.87
C ILE A 71 0.83 11.17 4.19
N PRO A 72 0.44 10.44 5.24
CA PRO A 72 1.07 10.57 6.55
C PRO A 72 2.53 10.18 6.57
#